data_ebe97c2c250ebcb1211c4ce773d126f5
#
_entry.id   ebe97c2c250ebcb1211c4ce773d126f5
#
_cell.length_a   1.000
_cell.length_b   1.000
_cell.length_c   1.000
_cell.angle_alpha   90.00
_cell.angle_beta   90.00
_cell.angle_gamma   90.00
#
_symmetry.space_group_name_H-M   'P 1'
#
loop_
_entity.id
_entity.type
_entity.pdbx_description
1 polymer ?
#
loop_
_entity_poly.entity_id
_entity_poly.type
_entity_poly.pdbx_seq_one_letter_code
_entity_poly.pdbx_strand_id
1 'polypeptide(L)'
;MTNVELTPEELVSYYIKMTKETMPQLAPTTHKNWPVRNDHCFQRIILDTLCGGIWYDHLPRPAYKHLSREQALQAVNLCNDIIAGTVDLVALNRQSL
;
A
#
# COMPACT_ATOMS: atom_id res chain seq x y z
N MET A 1 16.17 -8.62 -21.14
CA MET A 1 14.80 -8.73 -20.63
C MET A 1 14.05 -7.43 -20.87
N THR A 2 12.91 -7.53 -21.44
CA THR A 2 12.10 -6.36 -21.75
C THR A 2 11.42 -5.86 -20.49
N ASN A 3 11.60 -4.59 -20.19
CA ASN A 3 10.82 -3.97 -19.13
C ASN A 3 9.42 -3.73 -19.65
N VAL A 4 8.49 -4.51 -19.15
CA VAL A 4 7.10 -4.30 -19.46
C VAL A 4 6.57 -3.26 -18.49
N GLU A 5 6.25 -2.09 -19.00
CA GLU A 5 5.62 -1.07 -18.18
C GLU A 5 4.16 -1.44 -17.94
N LEU A 6 3.81 -1.57 -16.67
CA LEU A 6 2.43 -1.81 -16.30
C LEU A 6 1.61 -0.54 -16.51
N THR A 7 0.36 -0.71 -16.93
CA THR A 7 -0.57 0.40 -17.04
C THR A 7 -0.98 0.88 -15.65
N PRO A 8 -1.50 2.11 -15.52
CA PRO A 8 -2.04 2.55 -14.22
C PRO A 8 -3.09 1.61 -13.66
N GLU A 9 -3.95 1.05 -14.50
CA GLU A 9 -5.00 0.11 -14.08
C GLU A 9 -4.40 -1.18 -13.54
N GLU A 10 -3.35 -1.70 -14.17
CA GLU A 10 -2.65 -2.90 -13.70
C GLU A 10 -1.97 -2.66 -12.36
N LEU A 11 -1.32 -1.51 -12.20
CA LEU A 11 -0.66 -1.15 -10.94
C LEU A 11 -1.67 -0.98 -9.81
N VAL A 12 -2.79 -0.34 -10.08
CA VAL A 12 -3.86 -0.17 -9.09
C VAL A 12 -4.44 -1.54 -8.70
N SER A 13 -4.69 -2.42 -9.68
CA SER A 13 -5.17 -3.77 -9.41
C SER A 13 -4.20 -4.54 -8.52
N TYR A 14 -2.92 -4.41 -8.78
CA TYR A 14 -1.86 -5.04 -7.98
C TYR A 14 -1.88 -4.54 -6.53
N TYR A 15 -1.95 -3.23 -6.36
CA TYR A 15 -2.04 -2.59 -5.06
C TYR A 15 -3.27 -3.07 -4.28
N ILE A 16 -4.43 -3.10 -4.93
CA ILE A 16 -5.67 -3.55 -4.30
C ILE A 16 -5.54 -5.01 -3.85
N LYS A 17 -5.02 -5.87 -4.72
CA LYS A 17 -4.82 -7.28 -4.40
C LYS A 17 -3.89 -7.47 -3.21
N MET A 18 -2.77 -6.75 -3.19
CA MET A 18 -1.81 -6.85 -2.10
C MET A 18 -2.41 -6.40 -0.77
N THR A 19 -3.16 -5.32 -0.77
CA THR A 19 -3.73 -4.79 0.48
C THR A 19 -4.95 -5.56 0.96
N LYS A 20 -5.74 -6.13 0.05
CA LYS A 20 -6.97 -6.85 0.41
C LYS A 20 -6.77 -8.34 0.64
N GLU A 21 -5.79 -8.95 -0.03
CA GLU A 21 -5.59 -10.40 0.02
C GLU A 21 -4.24 -10.78 0.60
N THR A 22 -3.15 -10.32 0.00
CA THR A 22 -1.80 -10.78 0.34
C THR A 22 -1.42 -10.38 1.76
N MET A 23 -1.47 -9.09 2.08
CA MET A 23 -1.04 -8.59 3.38
C MET A 23 -1.93 -9.08 4.53
N PRO A 24 -3.27 -9.09 4.40
CA PRO A 24 -4.11 -9.65 5.45
C PRO A 24 -3.88 -11.13 5.71
N GLN A 25 -3.47 -11.90 4.70
CA GLN A 25 -3.12 -13.31 4.87
C GLN A 25 -1.77 -13.49 5.57
N LEU A 26 -0.81 -12.61 5.31
CA LEU A 26 0.51 -12.67 5.91
C LEU A 26 0.51 -12.23 7.38
N ALA A 27 -0.33 -11.27 7.73
CA ALA A 27 -0.34 -10.69 9.07
C ALA A 27 -0.51 -11.74 10.19
N PRO A 28 -1.46 -12.70 10.11
CA PRO A 28 -1.62 -13.68 11.16
C PRO A 28 -0.66 -14.88 11.07
N THR A 29 0.12 -14.97 10.01
CA THR A 29 0.99 -16.13 9.76
C THR A 29 2.47 -15.79 9.87
N THR A 30 3.05 -15.19 8.84
CA THR A 30 4.49 -14.92 8.76
C THR A 30 4.88 -13.54 9.26
N HIS A 31 3.92 -12.62 9.37
CA HIS A 31 4.17 -11.23 9.74
C HIS A 31 3.37 -10.84 11.00
N LYS A 32 3.44 -11.67 12.02
CA LYS A 32 2.65 -11.50 13.25
C LYS A 32 2.97 -10.22 14.02
N ASN A 33 4.11 -9.61 13.74
CA ASN A 33 4.54 -8.36 14.38
C ASN A 33 3.88 -7.13 13.79
N TRP A 34 3.18 -7.27 12.68
CA TRP A 34 2.50 -6.13 12.07
C TRP A 34 1.41 -5.60 13.01
N PRO A 35 1.33 -4.26 13.17
CA PRO A 35 0.36 -3.65 14.09
C PRO A 35 -1.07 -3.68 13.57
N VAL A 36 -1.28 -3.99 12.30
CA VAL A 36 -2.58 -4.00 11.63
C VAL A 36 -2.76 -5.29 10.85
N ARG A 37 -4.01 -5.68 10.57
CA ARG A 37 -4.31 -6.96 9.93
C ARG A 37 -5.35 -6.91 8.83
N ASN A 38 -6.08 -5.81 8.68
CA ASN A 38 -7.15 -5.74 7.68
C ASN A 38 -6.81 -4.75 6.57
N ASP A 39 -7.53 -4.91 5.46
CA ASP A 39 -7.27 -4.18 4.22
C ASP A 39 -7.36 -2.66 4.39
N HIS A 40 -8.33 -2.17 5.14
CA HIS A 40 -8.50 -0.74 5.35
C HIS A 40 -7.29 -0.12 6.04
N CYS A 41 -6.72 -0.82 7.00
CA CYS A 41 -5.54 -0.34 7.73
C CYS A 41 -4.31 -0.28 6.82
N PHE A 42 -4.09 -1.31 6.01
CA PHE A 42 -2.97 -1.32 5.07
C PHE A 42 -3.12 -0.21 4.03
N GLN A 43 -4.31 -0.04 3.47
CA GLN A 43 -4.56 1.00 2.47
C GLN A 43 -4.35 2.39 3.06
N ARG A 44 -4.85 2.63 4.27
CA ARG A 44 -4.64 3.92 4.95
C ARG A 44 -3.16 4.23 5.12
N ILE A 45 -2.38 3.28 5.63
CA ILE A 45 -0.95 3.48 5.89
C ILE A 45 -0.21 3.80 4.60
N ILE A 46 -0.49 3.04 3.55
CA ILE A 46 0.17 3.23 2.25
C ILE A 46 -0.20 4.58 1.65
N LEU A 47 -1.47 4.91 1.64
CA LEU A 47 -1.94 6.18 1.06
C LEU A 47 -1.44 7.39 1.84
N ASP A 48 -1.46 7.33 3.16
CA ASP A 48 -0.93 8.41 3.99
C ASP A 48 0.56 8.60 3.77
N THR A 49 1.30 7.50 3.59
CA THR A 49 2.74 7.56 3.30
C THR A 49 3.00 8.21 1.94
N LEU A 50 2.24 7.84 0.92
CA LEU A 50 2.37 8.42 -0.41
C LEU A 50 2.07 9.92 -0.41
N CYS A 51 1.07 10.33 0.33
CA CYS A 51 0.61 11.70 0.36
C CYS A 51 1.39 12.59 1.34
N GLY A 52 2.20 11.99 2.20
CA GLY A 52 2.91 12.73 3.23
C GLY A 52 2.02 13.29 4.33
N GLY A 53 0.84 12.72 4.52
CA GLY A 53 -0.14 13.15 5.50
C GLY A 53 -1.45 12.40 5.31
N ILE A 54 -2.55 12.97 5.76
CA ILE A 54 -3.87 12.34 5.64
C ILE A 54 -4.27 12.26 4.17
N TRP A 55 -4.42 11.04 3.65
CA TRP A 55 -4.60 10.80 2.21
C TRP A 55 -5.86 11.46 1.65
N TYR A 56 -6.96 11.49 2.41
CA TYR A 56 -8.21 12.06 1.89
C TYR A 56 -8.21 13.58 1.83
N ASP A 57 -7.16 14.23 2.35
CA ASP A 57 -6.94 15.66 2.11
C ASP A 57 -6.29 15.91 0.74
N HIS A 58 -5.74 14.88 0.12
CA HIS A 58 -5.01 14.97 -1.15
C HIS A 58 -5.70 14.25 -2.30
N LEU A 59 -6.45 13.19 -2.00
CA LEU A 59 -7.08 12.34 -3.01
C LEU A 59 -8.58 12.24 -2.75
N PRO A 60 -9.41 12.39 -3.81
CA PRO A 60 -10.85 12.11 -3.69
C PRO A 60 -11.10 10.63 -3.38
N ARG A 61 -12.26 10.34 -2.83
CA ARG A 61 -12.70 8.96 -2.58
C ARG A 61 -13.44 8.40 -3.79
N PRO A 62 -13.21 7.15 -4.14
CA PRO A 62 -12.24 6.22 -3.57
C PRO A 62 -10.85 6.50 -4.12
N ALA A 63 -9.85 6.41 -3.26
CA ALA A 63 -8.47 6.79 -3.60
C ALA A 63 -7.93 6.05 -4.83
N TYR A 64 -8.21 4.73 -4.95
CA TYR A 64 -7.66 3.92 -6.02
C TYR A 64 -8.06 4.40 -7.42
N LYS A 65 -9.16 5.13 -7.54
CA LYS A 65 -9.60 5.69 -8.83
C LYS A 65 -8.86 6.98 -9.21
N HIS A 66 -8.12 7.54 -8.28
CA HIS A 66 -7.48 8.85 -8.46
C HIS A 66 -5.97 8.80 -8.33
N LEU A 67 -5.39 7.60 -8.26
CA LEU A 67 -3.94 7.44 -8.24
C LEU A 67 -3.38 7.63 -9.64
N SER A 68 -2.34 8.46 -9.74
CA SER A 68 -1.55 8.54 -10.98
C SER A 68 -0.75 7.24 -11.13
N ARG A 69 -0.20 7.01 -12.35
CA ARG A 69 0.66 5.86 -12.58
C ARG A 69 1.83 5.83 -11.60
N GLU A 70 2.45 6.96 -11.36
CA GLU A 70 3.58 7.07 -10.46
C GLU A 70 3.16 6.77 -9.02
N GLN A 71 2.03 7.29 -8.58
CA GLN A 71 1.51 7.01 -7.24
C GLN A 71 1.17 5.52 -7.07
N ALA A 72 0.53 4.92 -8.09
CA ALA A 72 0.21 3.50 -8.06
C ALA A 72 1.47 2.64 -8.02
N LEU A 73 2.51 3.02 -8.77
CA LEU A 73 3.80 2.33 -8.74
C LEU A 73 4.45 2.45 -7.36
N GLN A 74 4.43 3.62 -6.76
CA GLN A 74 4.95 3.83 -5.42
C GLN A 74 4.19 2.99 -4.39
N ALA A 75 2.88 2.88 -4.53
CA ALA A 75 2.06 2.06 -3.65
C ALA A 75 2.44 0.58 -3.74
N VAL A 76 2.62 0.06 -4.94
CA VAL A 76 3.04 -1.33 -5.15
C VAL A 76 4.43 -1.56 -4.57
N ASN A 77 5.37 -0.68 -4.83
CA ASN A 77 6.73 -0.78 -4.31
C ASN A 77 6.74 -0.74 -2.77
N LEU A 78 5.93 0.13 -2.18
CA LEU A 78 5.84 0.22 -0.72
C LEU A 78 5.25 -1.06 -0.12
N CYS A 79 4.24 -1.64 -0.74
CA CYS A 79 3.69 -2.93 -0.31
C CYS A 79 4.77 -4.02 -0.32
N ASN A 80 5.55 -4.10 -1.41
CA ASN A 80 6.62 -5.07 -1.53
C ASN A 80 7.70 -4.85 -0.46
N ASP A 81 8.07 -3.61 -0.21
CA ASP A 81 9.07 -3.27 0.80
C ASP A 81 8.61 -3.63 2.21
N ILE A 82 7.34 -3.41 2.51
CA ILE A 82 6.75 -3.78 3.80
C ILE A 82 6.78 -5.31 3.96
N ILE A 83 6.38 -6.05 2.94
CA ILE A 83 6.39 -7.52 2.97
C ILE A 83 7.81 -8.06 3.12
N ALA A 84 8.76 -7.46 2.42
CA ALA A 84 10.17 -7.86 2.48
C ALA A 84 10.86 -7.46 3.79
N GLY A 85 10.26 -6.56 4.56
CA GLY A 85 10.83 -6.08 5.83
C GLY A 85 11.86 -4.98 5.68
N THR A 86 12.01 -4.42 4.48
CA THR A 86 12.93 -3.29 4.24
C THR A 86 12.36 -1.96 4.72
N VAL A 87 11.05 -1.91 4.93
CA VAL A 87 10.34 -0.75 5.49
C VAL A 87 9.56 -1.21 6.72
N ASP A 88 9.69 -0.46 7.81
CA ASP A 88 9.07 -0.79 9.08
C ASP A 88 7.60 -0.32 9.10
N LEU A 89 6.69 -1.27 9.02
CA LEU A 89 5.25 -0.98 9.05
C LEU A 89 4.80 -0.36 10.37
N VAL A 90 5.46 -0.70 11.47
CA VAL A 90 5.12 -0.12 12.79
C VAL A 90 5.38 1.39 12.75
N ALA A 91 6.51 1.81 12.21
CA ALA A 91 6.85 3.21 12.08
C ALA A 91 5.87 3.95 11.17
N LEU A 92 5.53 3.36 10.02
CA LEU A 92 4.57 3.95 9.08
C LEU A 92 3.19 4.07 9.70
N ASN A 93 2.73 3.05 10.42
CA ASN A 93 1.44 3.08 11.09
C ASN A 93 1.38 4.19 12.15
N ARG A 94 2.46 4.37 12.87
CA ARG A 94 2.56 5.42 13.88
C ARG A 94 2.46 6.82 13.27
N GLN A 95 3.09 7.02 12.11
CA GLN A 95 3.03 8.29 11.38
C GLN A 95 1.65 8.53 10.77
N SER A 96 0.93 7.49 10.43
CA SER A 96 -0.37 7.55 9.77
C SER A 96 -1.52 7.84 10.74
N LEU A 97 -1.34 7.63 12.02
CA LEU A 97 -2.40 7.83 13.02
C LEU A 97 -2.62 9.29 13.42
#